data_cc7a3cb336c9a3fc1f814b0a4fe58632
#
_entry.id   cc7a3cb336c9a3fc1f814b0a4fe58632
#
_cell.length_a   1.000
_cell.length_b   1.000
_cell.length_c   1.000
_cell.angle_alpha   90.00
_cell.angle_beta   90.00
_cell.angle_gamma   90.00
#
_symmetry.space_group_name_H-M   'P 1'
#
loop_
_entity.id
_entity.type
_entity.pdbx_description
1 polymer ?
#
loop_
_entity_poly.entity_id
_entity_poly.type
_entity_poly.pdbx_seq_one_letter_code
_entity_poly.pdbx_strand_id
1 'polypeptide(L)'
;MEYLKRVLGIEVLYENKALEHLPNFISTRYDSQKVSLNGQKTVFLYPKTELEQVETLKKHLERVKKVADCPVILVLEQITARQKEYLLREKIAFIVDGKQIYLPFMAAYLQERCDAEKSDREEILPSAQMLLLYFIYEGAKELSTSQAAKDLDLTPTSISRASKPVSYTHLRAHETSA
;
A
#
# COMPACT_ATOMS: atom_id res chain seq x y z
N MET A 1 7.14 8.59 14.45
CA MET A 1 5.95 7.86 14.95
C MET A 1 4.75 8.74 15.27
N GLU A 2 4.70 9.86 14.62
CA GLU A 2 3.52 10.75 14.62
C GLU A 2 2.28 10.04 14.04
N TYR A 3 2.52 9.06 13.15
CA TYR A 3 1.48 8.23 12.55
C TYR A 3 0.59 7.51 13.57
N LEU A 4 1.16 6.90 14.61
CA LEU A 4 0.40 6.24 15.67
C LEU A 4 -0.50 7.22 16.44
N LYS A 5 0.04 8.39 16.80
CA LYS A 5 -0.74 9.43 17.49
C LYS A 5 -1.90 9.92 16.63
N ARG A 6 -1.63 10.17 15.34
CA ARG A 6 -2.62 10.69 14.40
C ARG A 6 -3.75 9.69 14.14
N VAL A 7 -3.41 8.41 13.95
CA VAL A 7 -4.38 7.39 13.50
C VAL A 7 -5.13 6.76 14.65
N LEU A 8 -4.46 6.46 15.77
CA LEU A 8 -5.08 5.81 16.91
C LEU A 8 -5.53 6.81 18.02
N GLY A 9 -5.10 8.07 17.94
CA GLY A 9 -5.39 9.04 19.00
C GLY A 9 -4.77 8.69 20.36
N ILE A 10 -3.76 7.81 20.39
CA ILE A 10 -3.12 7.33 21.61
C ILE A 10 -1.87 8.13 21.94
N GLU A 11 -1.59 8.26 23.24
CA GLU A 11 -0.34 8.84 23.70
C GLU A 11 0.82 7.86 23.48
N VAL A 12 1.92 8.37 22.91
CA VAL A 12 3.14 7.59 22.65
C VAL A 12 4.29 8.26 23.40
N LEU A 13 4.76 7.61 24.44
CA LEU A 13 5.87 8.08 25.26
C LEU A 13 7.09 7.18 25.04
N TYR A 14 8.19 7.78 24.66
CA TYR A 14 9.46 7.09 24.44
C TYR A 14 10.29 7.11 25.71
N GLU A 15 10.72 5.96 26.16
CA GLU A 15 11.74 5.87 27.20
C GLU A 15 13.12 5.91 26.54
N ASN A 16 14.02 6.78 26.99
CA ASN A 16 15.39 6.89 26.48
C ASN A 16 16.29 5.71 26.86
N LYS A 17 15.71 4.53 27.06
CA LYS A 17 16.43 3.33 27.44
C LYS A 17 16.21 2.24 26.39
N ALA A 18 17.30 1.77 25.82
CA ALA A 18 17.31 0.52 25.09
C ALA A 18 16.98 -0.66 26.02
N LEU A 19 16.55 -1.77 25.47
CA LEU A 19 16.33 -2.98 26.26
C LEU A 19 17.68 -3.54 26.71
N GLU A 20 17.92 -3.59 28.00
CA GLU A 20 19.12 -4.19 28.57
C GLU A 20 19.02 -5.74 28.55
N HIS A 21 20.16 -6.41 28.54
CA HIS A 21 20.27 -7.88 28.59
C HIS A 21 19.71 -8.64 27.36
N LEU A 22 19.64 -7.98 26.21
CA LEU A 22 19.38 -8.70 24.97
C LEU A 22 20.59 -9.55 24.55
N PRO A 23 20.39 -10.77 24.08
CA PRO A 23 21.44 -11.56 23.47
C PRO A 23 22.12 -10.82 22.31
N ASN A 24 23.44 -10.95 22.18
CA ASN A 24 24.21 -10.24 21.15
C ASN A 24 23.68 -10.44 19.72
N PHE A 25 23.19 -11.65 19.39
CA PHE A 25 22.65 -11.92 18.07
C PHE A 25 21.35 -11.16 17.77
N ILE A 26 20.62 -10.72 18.80
CA ILE A 26 19.42 -9.87 18.64
C ILE A 26 19.83 -8.40 18.55
N SER A 27 20.69 -7.92 19.45
CA SER A 27 21.14 -6.52 19.45
C SER A 27 21.95 -6.14 18.20
N THR A 28 22.60 -7.10 17.57
CA THR A 28 23.28 -6.90 16.29
C THR A 28 22.30 -6.68 15.13
N ARG A 29 21.12 -7.30 15.19
CA ARG A 29 20.13 -7.31 14.09
C ARG A 29 19.00 -6.32 14.27
N TYR A 30 18.71 -5.95 15.51
CA TYR A 30 17.58 -5.07 15.84
C TYR A 30 18.06 -3.94 16.77
N ASP A 31 17.58 -2.75 16.51
CA ASP A 31 17.53 -1.71 17.52
C ASP A 31 16.26 -1.84 18.34
N SER A 32 16.37 -1.68 19.65
CA SER A 32 15.24 -1.82 20.56
C SER A 32 15.00 -0.52 21.31
N GLN A 33 13.73 -0.17 21.49
CA GLN A 33 13.33 1.01 22.24
C GLN A 33 12.12 0.69 23.10
N LYS A 34 12.15 1.07 24.37
CA LYS A 34 11.00 0.98 25.25
C LYS A 34 10.06 2.14 24.99
N VAL A 35 8.79 1.80 24.81
CA VAL A 35 7.74 2.77 24.46
C VAL A 35 6.49 2.46 25.27
N SER A 36 5.85 3.48 25.81
CA SER A 36 4.53 3.37 26.42
C SER A 36 3.47 3.83 25.43
N LEU A 37 2.50 2.97 25.15
CA LEU A 37 1.35 3.26 24.32
C LEU A 37 0.12 3.39 25.21
N ASN A 38 -0.36 4.61 25.41
CA ASN A 38 -1.49 4.91 26.29
C ASN A 38 -1.36 4.25 27.70
N GLY A 39 -0.16 4.36 28.29
CA GLY A 39 0.17 3.76 29.59
C GLY A 39 0.61 2.28 29.53
N GLN A 40 0.41 1.57 28.43
CA GLN A 40 0.85 0.20 28.27
C GLN A 40 2.32 0.12 27.82
N LYS A 41 3.17 -0.50 28.64
CA LYS A 41 4.58 -0.72 28.28
C LYS A 41 4.71 -1.68 27.11
N THR A 42 5.52 -1.30 26.13
CA THR A 42 5.82 -2.07 24.92
C THR A 42 7.28 -1.91 24.54
N VAL A 43 7.77 -2.79 23.66
CA VAL A 43 9.08 -2.65 23.05
C VAL A 43 8.93 -2.55 21.53
N PHE A 44 9.50 -1.50 20.96
CA PHE A 44 9.67 -1.36 19.53
C PHE A 44 10.98 -2.01 19.11
N LEU A 45 10.91 -2.84 18.07
CA LEU A 45 12.06 -3.45 17.42
C LEU A 45 12.17 -2.94 15.99
N TYR A 46 13.31 -2.35 15.68
CA TYR A 46 13.64 -1.84 14.36
C TYR A 46 14.67 -2.78 13.72
N PRO A 47 14.32 -3.54 12.69
CA PRO A 47 15.29 -4.36 11.97
C PRO A 47 16.34 -3.47 11.29
N LYS A 48 17.63 -3.81 11.44
CA LYS A 48 18.74 -3.11 10.79
C LYS A 48 18.96 -3.56 9.35
N THR A 49 18.45 -4.74 9.03
CA THR A 49 18.53 -5.38 7.72
C THR A 49 17.15 -5.87 7.30
N GLU A 50 17.04 -6.50 6.15
CA GLU A 50 15.81 -7.16 5.73
C GLU A 50 15.31 -8.15 6.79
N LEU A 51 13.98 -8.32 6.84
CA LEU A 51 13.35 -9.25 7.76
C LEU A 51 13.88 -10.66 7.54
N GLU A 52 14.28 -11.28 8.63
CA GLU A 52 14.72 -12.67 8.67
C GLU A 52 13.62 -13.64 8.19
N GLN A 53 14.07 -14.85 7.88
CA GLN A 53 13.13 -15.93 7.63
C GLN A 53 12.18 -16.11 8.81
N VAL A 54 10.96 -16.42 8.48
CA VAL A 54 9.79 -16.53 9.33
C VAL A 54 10.04 -17.20 10.69
N GLU A 55 10.66 -18.37 10.67
CA GLU A 55 10.92 -19.15 11.89
C GLU A 55 11.98 -18.52 12.79
N THR A 56 12.99 -17.93 12.17
CA THR A 56 14.04 -17.21 12.89
C THR A 56 13.49 -15.95 13.55
N LEU A 57 12.68 -15.18 12.82
CA LEU A 57 12.01 -14.00 13.34
C LEU A 57 11.14 -14.34 14.56
N LYS A 58 10.36 -15.42 14.49
CA LYS A 58 9.52 -15.86 15.60
C LYS A 58 10.33 -16.17 16.86
N LYS A 59 11.42 -16.92 16.71
CA LYS A 59 12.34 -17.24 17.81
C LYS A 59 12.96 -15.97 18.43
N HIS A 60 13.34 -14.99 17.58
CA HIS A 60 13.88 -13.72 18.06
C HIS A 60 12.83 -12.95 18.87
N LEU A 61 11.61 -12.82 18.35
CA LEU A 61 10.53 -12.11 19.03
C LEU A 61 10.15 -12.78 20.37
N GLU A 62 10.06 -14.10 20.41
CA GLU A 62 9.80 -14.85 21.65
C GLU A 62 10.90 -14.62 22.70
N ARG A 63 12.16 -14.55 22.25
CA ARG A 63 13.27 -14.26 23.14
C ARG A 63 13.22 -12.84 23.69
N VAL A 64 12.94 -11.86 22.84
CA VAL A 64 12.77 -10.46 23.28
C VAL A 64 11.59 -10.34 24.22
N LYS A 65 10.47 -10.97 23.92
CA LYS A 65 9.27 -10.95 24.77
C LYS A 65 9.54 -11.51 26.17
N LYS A 66 10.35 -12.58 26.28
CA LYS A 66 10.74 -13.16 27.58
C LYS A 66 11.62 -12.21 28.40
N VAL A 67 12.47 -11.41 27.75
CA VAL A 67 13.35 -10.44 28.43
C VAL A 67 12.60 -9.17 28.80
N ALA A 68 11.72 -8.71 27.92
CA ALA A 68 10.99 -7.46 28.09
C ALA A 68 9.77 -7.56 29.00
N ASP A 69 9.20 -8.77 29.13
CA ASP A 69 7.92 -9.04 29.84
C ASP A 69 6.78 -8.10 29.42
N CYS A 70 6.78 -7.71 28.16
CA CYS A 70 5.75 -6.83 27.58
C CYS A 70 5.58 -7.12 26.08
N PRO A 71 4.50 -6.62 25.45
CA PRO A 71 4.30 -6.76 24.01
C PRO A 71 5.45 -6.18 23.20
N VAL A 72 5.86 -6.92 22.18
CA VAL A 72 6.92 -6.52 21.23
C VAL A 72 6.28 -6.18 19.90
N ILE A 73 6.66 -5.06 19.33
CA ILE A 73 6.13 -4.52 18.07
C ILE A 73 7.28 -4.35 17.08
N LEU A 74 7.15 -4.95 15.91
CA LEU A 74 8.05 -4.71 14.80
C LEU A 74 7.72 -3.39 14.13
N VAL A 75 8.72 -2.52 13.98
CA VAL A 75 8.59 -1.26 13.26
C VAL A 75 9.35 -1.38 11.95
N LEU A 76 8.63 -1.29 10.84
CA LEU A 76 9.10 -1.56 9.50
C LEU A 76 8.94 -0.33 8.62
N GLU A 77 9.86 -0.10 7.71
CA GLU A 77 9.73 0.94 6.67
C GLU A 77 8.82 0.46 5.54
N GLN A 78 8.94 -0.81 5.20
CA GLN A 78 8.15 -1.45 4.15
C GLN A 78 7.92 -2.93 4.46
N ILE A 79 6.91 -3.49 3.84
CA ILE A 79 6.55 -4.89 4.01
C ILE A 79 6.02 -5.46 2.69
N THR A 80 6.43 -6.67 2.34
CA THR A 80 5.87 -7.40 1.20
C THR A 80 4.54 -8.05 1.56
N ALA A 81 3.70 -8.33 0.57
CA ALA A 81 2.41 -8.99 0.78
C ALA A 81 2.56 -10.34 1.51
N ARG A 82 3.58 -11.12 1.17
CA ARG A 82 3.89 -12.42 1.79
C ARG A 82 4.31 -12.28 3.26
N GLN A 83 5.17 -11.32 3.57
CA GLN A 83 5.59 -11.03 4.94
C GLN A 83 4.41 -10.56 5.79
N LYS A 84 3.58 -9.68 5.24
CA LYS A 84 2.36 -9.19 5.89
C LYS A 84 1.42 -10.34 6.25
N GLU A 85 1.09 -11.20 5.29
CA GLU A 85 0.21 -12.35 5.50
C GLU A 85 0.74 -13.26 6.62
N TYR A 86 2.05 -13.48 6.63
CA TYR A 86 2.69 -14.23 7.68
C TYR A 86 2.56 -13.58 9.07
N LEU A 87 2.90 -12.29 9.19
CA LEU A 87 2.81 -11.57 10.46
C LEU A 87 1.38 -11.55 11.01
N LEU A 88 0.39 -11.42 10.14
CA LEU A 88 -1.02 -11.49 10.51
C LEU A 88 -1.42 -12.89 11.00
N ARG A 89 -1.01 -13.94 10.29
CA ARG A 89 -1.30 -15.33 10.65
C ARG A 89 -0.70 -15.71 12.00
N GLU A 90 0.52 -15.31 12.26
CA GLU A 90 1.21 -15.55 13.52
C GLU A 90 0.85 -14.54 14.63
N LYS A 91 -0.08 -13.62 14.36
CA LYS A 91 -0.51 -12.55 15.29
C LYS A 91 0.65 -11.74 15.86
N ILE A 92 1.68 -11.49 15.02
CA ILE A 92 2.83 -10.67 15.37
C ILE A 92 2.47 -9.21 15.20
N ALA A 93 2.62 -8.41 16.25
CA ALA A 93 2.37 -6.97 16.20
C ALA A 93 3.40 -6.27 15.32
N PHE A 94 2.94 -5.42 14.41
CA PHE A 94 3.82 -4.63 13.55
C PHE A 94 3.23 -3.29 13.18
N ILE A 95 4.11 -2.36 12.83
CA ILE A 95 3.78 -1.04 12.31
C ILE A 95 4.62 -0.81 11.06
N VAL A 96 3.97 -0.40 9.98
CA VAL A 96 4.63 0.17 8.80
C VAL A 96 4.27 1.65 8.79
N ASP A 97 5.28 2.50 9.03
CA ASP A 97 5.03 3.93 9.24
C ASP A 97 4.33 4.56 8.04
N GLY A 98 3.29 5.34 8.32
CA GLY A 98 2.45 5.97 7.29
C GLY A 98 1.54 5.04 6.48
N LYS A 99 1.55 3.71 6.72
CA LYS A 99 0.82 2.75 5.88
C LYS A 99 -0.08 1.78 6.64
N GLN A 100 0.42 1.19 7.72
CA GLN A 100 -0.29 0.09 8.37
C GLN A 100 0.07 -0.07 9.84
N ILE A 101 -0.92 -0.38 10.66
CA ILE A 101 -0.77 -0.69 12.09
C ILE A 101 -1.51 -1.99 12.36
N TYR A 102 -0.84 -2.96 13.00
CA TYR A 102 -1.42 -4.18 13.50
C TYR A 102 -0.96 -4.45 14.94
N LEU A 103 -1.83 -4.20 15.90
CA LEU A 103 -1.57 -4.32 17.33
C LEU A 103 -2.64 -5.25 17.95
N PRO A 104 -2.50 -6.56 17.84
CA PRO A 104 -3.52 -7.52 18.28
C PRO A 104 -3.79 -7.45 19.79
N PHE A 105 -2.81 -7.08 20.60
CA PHE A 105 -2.96 -6.90 22.04
C PHE A 105 -3.78 -5.67 22.44
N MET A 106 -3.96 -4.70 21.50
CA MET A 106 -4.84 -3.55 21.65
C MET A 106 -6.15 -3.70 20.86
N ALA A 107 -6.41 -4.86 20.28
CA ALA A 107 -7.51 -5.10 19.34
C ALA A 107 -7.56 -4.12 18.16
N ALA A 108 -6.41 -3.58 17.74
CA ALA A 108 -6.30 -2.60 16.68
C ALA A 108 -5.65 -3.19 15.42
N TYR A 109 -6.37 -3.15 14.31
CA TYR A 109 -5.86 -3.41 12.97
C TYR A 109 -6.30 -2.29 12.05
N LEU A 110 -5.38 -1.41 11.70
CA LEU A 110 -5.63 -0.28 10.83
C LEU A 110 -4.67 -0.34 9.64
N GLN A 111 -5.22 -0.22 8.46
CA GLN A 111 -4.50 -0.14 7.21
C GLN A 111 -5.02 1.08 6.46
N GLU A 112 -4.17 2.08 6.24
CA GLU A 112 -4.46 3.06 5.22
C GLU A 112 -4.41 2.33 3.87
N ARG A 113 -5.55 2.20 3.22
CA ARG A 113 -5.56 2.03 1.79
C ARG A 113 -5.13 3.39 1.23
N CYS A 114 -3.83 3.59 1.11
CA CYS A 114 -3.38 4.31 -0.04
C CYS A 114 -3.82 3.42 -1.21
N ASP A 115 -5.03 3.62 -1.72
CA ASP A 115 -5.19 3.56 -3.13
C ASP A 115 -4.03 4.44 -3.59
N ALA A 116 -2.90 3.82 -3.99
CA ALA A 116 -2.10 4.47 -4.99
C ALA A 116 -3.20 4.97 -5.88
N GLU A 117 -3.40 6.29 -5.93
CA GLU A 117 -4.02 6.85 -7.07
C GLU A 117 -3.30 6.10 -8.18
N LYS A 118 -3.91 5.00 -8.65
CA LYS A 118 -3.81 4.74 -10.06
C LYS A 118 -4.13 6.12 -10.55
N SER A 119 -3.07 6.86 -10.89
CA SER A 119 -3.30 8.00 -11.71
C SER A 119 -4.11 7.36 -12.80
N ASP A 120 -5.42 7.55 -12.75
CA ASP A 120 -6.28 7.50 -13.88
C ASP A 120 -5.85 8.67 -14.79
N ARG A 121 -4.56 8.76 -15.03
CA ARG A 121 -4.05 8.96 -16.33
C ARG A 121 -4.44 7.67 -17.03
N GLU A 122 -5.71 7.59 -17.42
CA GLU A 122 -6.08 6.84 -18.57
C GLU A 122 -5.13 7.36 -19.62
N GLU A 123 -3.99 6.69 -19.74
CA GLU A 123 -3.10 6.89 -20.89
C GLU A 123 -3.98 6.47 -22.04
N ILE A 124 -4.55 7.48 -22.68
CA ILE A 124 -5.39 7.28 -23.86
C ILE A 124 -4.50 6.54 -24.83
N LEU A 125 -4.80 5.27 -25.05
CA LEU A 125 -4.03 4.40 -25.93
C LEU A 125 -3.73 5.18 -27.22
N PRO A 126 -2.54 5.07 -27.80
CA PRO A 126 -2.20 5.79 -29.05
C PRO A 126 -3.24 5.62 -30.15
N SER A 127 -3.85 4.43 -30.26
CA SER A 127 -4.96 4.15 -31.17
C SER A 127 -6.23 4.95 -30.85
N ALA A 128 -6.51 5.23 -29.57
CA ALA A 128 -7.64 6.04 -29.15
C ALA A 128 -7.38 7.53 -29.39
N GLN A 129 -6.14 7.99 -29.24
CA GLN A 129 -5.73 9.35 -29.62
C GLN A 129 -5.86 9.57 -31.12
N MET A 130 -5.39 8.62 -31.94
CA MET A 130 -5.53 8.68 -33.40
C MET A 130 -7.00 8.70 -33.83
N LEU A 131 -7.84 7.86 -33.22
CA LEU A 131 -9.27 7.81 -33.50
C LEU A 131 -9.98 9.13 -33.11
N LEU A 132 -9.63 9.70 -31.97
CA LEU A 132 -10.16 10.99 -31.52
C LEU A 132 -9.78 12.12 -32.45
N LEU A 133 -8.51 12.20 -32.85
CA LEU A 133 -8.02 13.22 -33.82
C LEU A 133 -8.69 13.06 -35.18
N TYR A 134 -8.80 11.82 -35.66
CA TYR A 134 -9.50 11.52 -36.91
C TYR A 134 -10.97 12.02 -36.86
N PHE A 135 -11.67 11.76 -35.76
CA PHE A 135 -13.04 12.21 -35.53
C PHE A 135 -13.17 13.76 -35.55
N ILE A 136 -12.22 14.44 -34.91
CA ILE A 136 -12.19 15.90 -34.83
C ILE A 136 -11.90 16.51 -36.20
N TYR A 137 -10.93 15.97 -36.94
CA TYR A 137 -10.52 16.53 -38.24
C TYR A 137 -11.51 16.24 -39.35
N GLU A 138 -12.10 15.06 -39.39
CA GLU A 138 -13.09 14.70 -40.42
C GLU A 138 -14.48 15.34 -40.15
N GLY A 139 -14.73 15.81 -38.91
CA GLY A 139 -16.03 16.43 -38.58
C GLY A 139 -17.22 15.47 -38.73
N ALA A 140 -16.97 14.18 -38.77
CA ALA A 140 -17.97 13.16 -39.00
C ALA A 140 -18.88 12.99 -37.76
N LYS A 141 -20.21 13.02 -37.97
CA LYS A 141 -21.17 12.77 -36.90
C LYS A 141 -21.28 11.28 -36.52
N GLU A 142 -20.96 10.41 -37.46
CA GLU A 142 -20.96 8.94 -37.26
C GLU A 142 -19.77 8.34 -38.02
N LEU A 143 -19.11 7.38 -37.41
CA LEU A 143 -17.94 6.71 -37.97
C LEU A 143 -18.12 5.20 -37.90
N SER A 144 -18.06 4.55 -39.05
CA SER A 144 -18.03 3.09 -39.12
C SER A 144 -16.66 2.59 -38.68
N THR A 145 -16.64 1.59 -37.77
CA THR A 145 -15.39 0.94 -37.32
C THR A 145 -14.54 0.38 -38.47
N SER A 146 -15.19 -0.08 -39.53
CA SER A 146 -14.53 -0.63 -40.72
C SER A 146 -13.86 0.48 -41.55
N GLN A 147 -14.47 1.64 -41.64
CA GLN A 147 -13.92 2.77 -42.37
C GLN A 147 -12.74 3.37 -41.61
N ALA A 148 -12.91 3.65 -40.32
CA ALA A 148 -11.83 4.15 -39.48
C ALA A 148 -10.61 3.21 -39.42
N ALA A 149 -10.83 1.91 -39.45
CA ALA A 149 -9.77 0.93 -39.50
C ALA A 149 -8.94 1.00 -40.77
N LYS A 150 -9.59 1.24 -41.93
CA LYS A 150 -8.92 1.39 -43.22
C LYS A 150 -8.15 2.71 -43.29
N ASP A 151 -8.78 3.81 -42.90
CA ASP A 151 -8.23 5.16 -43.02
C ASP A 151 -7.06 5.40 -42.06
N LEU A 152 -7.06 4.76 -40.91
CA LEU A 152 -5.99 4.85 -39.90
C LEU A 152 -4.96 3.72 -39.97
N ASP A 153 -5.09 2.81 -40.94
CA ASP A 153 -4.24 1.61 -41.09
C ASP A 153 -4.16 0.78 -39.76
N LEU A 154 -5.31 0.64 -39.11
CA LEU A 154 -5.46 -0.11 -37.87
C LEU A 154 -6.39 -1.32 -38.06
N THR A 155 -6.26 -2.31 -37.14
CA THR A 155 -7.18 -3.44 -37.14
C THR A 155 -8.54 -3.05 -36.58
N PRO A 156 -9.67 -3.64 -37.06
CA PRO A 156 -11.01 -3.39 -36.52
C PRO A 156 -11.09 -3.62 -34.99
N THR A 157 -10.34 -4.59 -34.48
CA THR A 157 -10.24 -4.87 -33.05
C THR A 157 -9.58 -3.72 -32.26
N SER A 158 -8.54 -3.09 -32.85
CA SER A 158 -7.89 -1.92 -32.25
C SER A 158 -8.83 -0.72 -32.20
N ILE A 159 -9.59 -0.48 -33.27
CA ILE A 159 -10.61 0.57 -33.32
C ILE A 159 -11.72 0.31 -32.28
N SER A 160 -12.22 -0.91 -32.18
CA SER A 160 -13.24 -1.26 -31.18
C SER A 160 -12.76 -1.06 -29.73
N ARG A 161 -11.49 -1.33 -29.44
CA ARG A 161 -10.89 -1.04 -28.12
C ARG A 161 -10.68 0.46 -27.89
N ALA A 162 -10.26 1.20 -28.93
CA ALA A 162 -10.01 2.62 -28.90
C ALA A 162 -11.31 3.43 -28.77
N SER A 163 -12.44 2.96 -29.28
CA SER A 163 -13.74 3.65 -29.21
C SER A 163 -14.35 3.68 -27.80
N LYS A 164 -14.02 2.72 -26.93
CA LYS A 164 -14.57 2.68 -25.57
C LYS A 164 -14.29 3.94 -24.74
N PRO A 165 -13.03 4.41 -24.56
CA PRO A 165 -12.76 5.64 -23.83
C PRO A 165 -13.29 6.89 -24.55
N VAL A 166 -13.33 6.89 -25.89
CA VAL A 166 -13.81 8.04 -26.69
C VAL A 166 -15.35 8.18 -26.56
N SER A 167 -16.11 7.09 -26.51
CA SER A 167 -17.55 7.13 -26.33
C SER A 167 -17.97 7.69 -24.95
N TYR A 168 -17.17 7.48 -23.91
CA TYR A 168 -17.44 8.05 -22.58
C TYR A 168 -17.27 9.58 -22.53
N THR A 169 -16.42 10.15 -23.38
CA THR A 169 -16.16 11.61 -23.39
C THR A 169 -17.13 12.39 -24.26
N HIS A 170 -17.66 11.80 -25.34
CA HIS A 170 -18.52 12.51 -26.29
C HIS A 170 -20.02 12.18 -26.24
N LEU A 171 -20.42 10.98 -25.79
CA LEU A 171 -21.83 10.60 -25.76
C LEU A 171 -22.64 11.17 -24.60
N ARG A 172 -22.00 11.64 -23.54
CA ARG A 172 -22.72 12.32 -22.43
C ARG A 172 -23.19 13.73 -22.75
N ALA A 173 -22.73 14.33 -23.83
CA ALA A 173 -23.14 15.68 -24.24
C ALA A 173 -24.49 15.73 -24.98
N HIS A 174 -25.05 14.58 -25.40
CA HIS A 174 -26.29 14.52 -26.18
C HIS A 174 -27.50 13.93 -25.44
N GLU A 175 -27.38 13.44 -24.23
CA GLU A 175 -28.52 12.89 -23.48
C GLU A 175 -29.19 13.87 -22.50
N THR A 176 -28.83 15.15 -22.50
CA THR A 176 -29.45 16.16 -21.64
C THR A 176 -30.24 17.22 -22.41
N SER A 177 -30.95 16.84 -23.46
CA SER A 177 -31.90 17.72 -24.11
C SER A 177 -33.09 16.91 -24.69
N ALA A 178 -34.00 16.51 -23.81
CA ALA A 178 -35.38 16.25 -24.12
C ALA A 178 -36.18 16.37 -22.82
#